data_d96cac1b4100c24d1c0a1c64fe7e6e9c
#
_entry.id   d96cac1b4100c24d1c0a1c64fe7e6e9c
#
_cell.length_a   1.000
_cell.length_b   1.000
_cell.length_c   1.000
_cell.angle_alpha   90.00
_cell.angle_beta   90.00
_cell.angle_gamma   90.00
#
_symmetry.space_group_name_H-M   'P 1'
#
loop_
_entity.id
_entity.type
_entity.pdbx_description
1 polymer ?
#
loop_
_entity_poly.entity_id
_entity_poly.type
_entity_poly.pdbx_seq_one_letter_code
_entity_poly.pdbx_strand_id
1 'polypeptide(L)'
;MENNDKDKEIKHPFINPYNEIKISENTDVHETIDFIMNLFTIKNYETIIISGLNNAIKKVVLIAEIIKIKIPGLHQLNEINCLNKINSYEIKNNNNNEIENNIINDDKMIPRLSIKLTFIEPSKEEKENLGYQKPLNILEANLINKCRYNINNEDYE
;
A
#
# COMPACT_ATOMS: atom_id res chain seq x y z
N MET A 1 17.12 -3.09 -41.88
CA MET A 1 17.40 -2.68 -40.49
C MET A 1 16.05 -2.50 -39.83
N GLU A 2 15.55 -3.55 -39.21
CA GLU A 2 14.26 -3.56 -38.48
C GLU A 2 14.52 -3.12 -37.05
N ASN A 3 13.98 -1.97 -36.69
CA ASN A 3 13.97 -1.49 -35.31
C ASN A 3 12.89 -2.25 -34.52
N ASN A 4 13.32 -3.23 -33.75
CA ASN A 4 12.50 -3.86 -32.72
C ASN A 4 12.46 -2.93 -31.49
N ASP A 5 11.58 -1.94 -31.51
CA ASP A 5 11.08 -1.30 -30.29
C ASP A 5 10.19 -2.31 -29.57
N LYS A 6 10.80 -3.03 -28.64
CA LYS A 6 10.04 -3.83 -27.67
C LYS A 6 9.30 -2.83 -26.77
N ASP A 7 8.02 -2.63 -27.06
CA ASP A 7 7.06 -2.03 -26.14
C ASP A 7 7.20 -2.72 -24.77
N LYS A 8 7.86 -2.04 -23.85
CA LYS A 8 7.81 -2.42 -22.44
C LYS A 8 6.38 -2.16 -22.00
N GLU A 9 5.59 -3.23 -22.00
CA GLU A 9 4.26 -3.26 -21.39
C GLU A 9 4.41 -2.83 -19.92
N ILE A 10 4.11 -1.57 -19.64
CA ILE A 10 4.08 -1.02 -18.28
C ILE A 10 2.95 -1.77 -17.58
N LYS A 11 3.30 -2.75 -16.77
CA LYS A 11 2.34 -3.47 -15.92
C LYS A 11 1.81 -2.50 -14.87
N HIS A 12 0.76 -1.77 -15.20
CA HIS A 12 0.02 -0.99 -14.22
C HIS A 12 -0.44 -1.90 -13.09
N PRO A 13 -0.26 -1.50 -11.82
CA PRO A 13 -0.77 -2.28 -10.70
C PRO A 13 -2.28 -2.49 -10.89
N PHE A 14 -2.74 -3.73 -10.71
CA PHE A 14 -4.15 -4.08 -10.89
C PHE A 14 -5.00 -3.23 -9.94
N ILE A 15 -5.84 -2.36 -10.51
CA ILE A 15 -6.88 -1.68 -9.74
C ILE A 15 -8.02 -2.68 -9.59
N ASN A 16 -8.26 -3.09 -8.35
CA ASN A 16 -9.43 -3.85 -7.97
C ASN A 16 -10.70 -2.97 -8.21
N PRO A 17 -11.91 -3.53 -8.48
CA PRO A 17 -13.15 -2.76 -8.61
C PRO A 17 -13.45 -1.80 -7.44
N TYR A 18 -12.75 -1.93 -6.31
CA TYR A 18 -12.83 -1.03 -5.15
C TYR A 18 -11.74 0.05 -5.12
N ASN A 19 -11.05 0.34 -6.22
CA ASN A 19 -9.92 1.29 -6.29
C ASN A 19 -8.77 0.92 -5.32
N GLU A 20 -8.54 -0.37 -5.12
CA GLU A 20 -7.47 -0.88 -4.27
C GLU A 20 -6.20 -1.17 -5.08
N ILE A 21 -5.08 -0.59 -4.63
CA ILE A 21 -3.74 -0.80 -5.16
C ILE A 21 -2.97 -1.67 -4.18
N LYS A 22 -2.61 -2.88 -4.61
CA LYS A 22 -1.85 -3.83 -3.79
C LYS A 22 -0.36 -3.61 -3.96
N ILE A 23 0.31 -3.36 -2.85
CA ILE A 23 1.75 -3.15 -2.79
C ILE A 23 2.44 -4.45 -2.35
N SER A 24 3.50 -4.81 -3.07
CA SER A 24 4.39 -5.94 -2.77
C SER A 24 5.79 -5.44 -2.38
N GLU A 25 6.65 -6.33 -1.93
CA GLU A 25 8.06 -6.01 -1.65
C GLU A 25 8.81 -5.52 -2.90
N ASN A 26 8.43 -6.00 -4.09
CA ASN A 26 9.07 -5.65 -5.37
C ASN A 26 8.43 -4.44 -6.06
N THR A 27 7.36 -3.85 -5.47
CA THR A 27 6.69 -2.69 -6.05
C THR A 27 7.63 -1.48 -6.05
N ASP A 28 7.75 -0.81 -7.20
CA ASP A 28 8.46 0.47 -7.30
C ASP A 28 7.62 1.58 -6.65
N VAL A 29 8.23 2.29 -5.70
CA VAL A 29 7.55 3.34 -4.91
C VAL A 29 7.29 4.58 -5.77
N HIS A 30 8.26 4.98 -6.61
CA HIS A 30 8.14 6.19 -7.43
C HIS A 30 7.08 6.02 -8.51
N GLU A 31 7.13 4.93 -9.27
CA GLU A 31 6.13 4.62 -10.29
C GLU A 31 4.72 4.52 -9.68
N THR A 32 4.61 3.93 -8.48
CA THR A 32 3.32 3.82 -7.78
C THR A 32 2.79 5.19 -7.34
N ILE A 33 3.65 6.07 -6.83
CA ILE A 33 3.26 7.44 -6.47
C ILE A 33 2.75 8.19 -7.70
N ASP A 34 3.49 8.16 -8.81
CA ASP A 34 3.09 8.83 -10.06
C ASP A 34 1.78 8.28 -10.60
N PHE A 35 1.58 6.97 -10.52
CA PHE A 35 0.33 6.33 -10.88
C PHE A 35 -0.84 6.82 -10.03
N ILE A 36 -0.71 6.83 -8.69
CA ILE A 36 -1.74 7.30 -7.77
C ILE A 36 -2.03 8.79 -7.98
N MET A 37 -0.99 9.60 -8.18
CA MET A 37 -1.14 11.02 -8.52
C MET A 37 -2.01 11.21 -9.75
N ASN A 38 -1.76 10.44 -10.81
CA ASN A 38 -2.56 10.46 -12.05
C ASN A 38 -4.02 10.05 -11.81
N LEU A 39 -4.27 9.07 -10.94
CA LEU A 39 -5.64 8.67 -10.60
C LEU A 39 -6.42 9.81 -9.95
N PHE A 40 -5.82 10.53 -8.99
CA PHE A 40 -6.46 11.65 -8.33
C PHE A 40 -6.60 12.87 -9.24
N THR A 41 -5.52 13.27 -9.95
CA THR A 41 -5.47 14.57 -10.65
C THR A 41 -6.02 14.52 -12.07
N ILE A 42 -5.88 13.41 -12.78
CA ILE A 42 -6.28 13.27 -14.18
C ILE A 42 -7.56 12.47 -14.32
N LYS A 43 -7.67 11.36 -13.57
CA LYS A 43 -8.83 10.46 -13.62
C LYS A 43 -9.94 10.87 -12.65
N ASN A 44 -9.71 11.88 -11.79
CA ASN A 44 -10.64 12.41 -10.81
C ASN A 44 -11.23 11.34 -9.85
N TYR A 45 -10.39 10.40 -9.42
CA TYR A 45 -10.79 9.46 -8.37
C TYR A 45 -10.92 10.22 -7.05
N GLU A 46 -12.01 10.02 -6.34
CA GLU A 46 -12.23 10.64 -5.03
C GLU A 46 -11.66 9.80 -3.88
N THR A 47 -11.48 8.50 -4.11
CA THR A 47 -11.01 7.55 -3.09
C THR A 47 -10.11 6.50 -3.71
N ILE A 48 -8.97 6.22 -3.05
CA ILE A 48 -8.04 5.14 -3.38
C ILE A 48 -7.66 4.41 -2.10
N ILE A 49 -7.55 3.09 -2.17
CA ILE A 49 -7.07 2.23 -1.10
C ILE A 49 -5.71 1.67 -1.50
N ILE A 50 -4.73 1.80 -0.61
CA ILE A 50 -3.40 1.24 -0.79
C ILE A 50 -3.22 0.15 0.27
N SER A 51 -2.89 -1.07 -0.13
CA SER A 51 -2.73 -2.16 0.84
C SER A 51 -1.46 -2.97 0.61
N GLY A 52 -0.94 -3.56 1.68
CA GLY A 52 0.24 -4.42 1.63
C GLY A 52 0.34 -5.35 2.82
N LEU A 53 1.11 -6.41 2.65
CA LEU A 53 1.33 -7.48 3.62
C LEU A 53 2.77 -7.47 4.12
N ASN A 54 2.98 -7.82 5.38
CA ASN A 54 4.32 -8.02 5.96
C ASN A 54 5.30 -6.85 5.66
N ASN A 55 6.39 -7.15 4.96
CA ASN A 55 7.46 -6.21 4.61
C ASN A 55 6.99 -5.09 3.65
N ALA A 56 5.90 -5.30 2.90
CA ALA A 56 5.34 -4.27 2.04
C ALA A 56 4.64 -3.15 2.81
N ILE A 57 4.27 -3.36 4.09
CA ILE A 57 3.59 -2.37 4.94
C ILE A 57 4.36 -1.07 5.00
N LYS A 58 5.69 -1.11 5.13
CA LYS A 58 6.53 0.10 5.15
C LYS A 58 6.42 0.93 3.87
N LYS A 59 6.27 0.28 2.70
CA LYS A 59 6.06 0.96 1.43
C LYS A 59 4.66 1.58 1.34
N VAL A 60 3.64 0.89 1.87
CA VAL A 60 2.26 1.41 1.94
C VAL A 60 2.23 2.73 2.73
N VAL A 61 2.85 2.76 3.91
CA VAL A 61 2.94 3.97 4.74
C VAL A 61 3.70 5.08 4.00
N LEU A 62 4.86 4.78 3.43
CA LEU A 62 5.68 5.76 2.72
C LEU A 62 4.92 6.39 1.54
N ILE A 63 4.26 5.57 0.72
CA ILE A 63 3.47 6.03 -0.42
C ILE A 63 2.32 6.93 0.05
N ALA A 64 1.55 6.50 1.06
CA ALA A 64 0.43 7.28 1.59
C ALA A 64 0.87 8.65 2.12
N GLU A 65 1.97 8.73 2.89
CA GLU A 65 2.51 9.97 3.43
C GLU A 65 2.97 10.92 2.31
N ILE A 66 3.65 10.40 1.28
CA ILE A 66 4.08 11.23 0.15
C ILE A 66 2.87 11.78 -0.62
N ILE A 67 1.86 10.93 -0.87
CA ILE A 67 0.63 11.36 -1.58
C ILE A 67 -0.08 12.46 -0.80
N LYS A 68 -0.26 12.35 0.52
CA LYS A 68 -0.89 13.38 1.35
C LYS A 68 -0.16 14.72 1.32
N ILE A 69 1.17 14.69 1.25
CA ILE A 69 1.97 15.92 1.14
C ILE A 69 1.81 16.55 -0.24
N LYS A 70 1.77 15.73 -1.30
CA LYS A 70 1.63 16.20 -2.69
C LYS A 70 0.21 16.64 -3.01
N ILE A 71 -0.81 16.04 -2.37
CA ILE A 71 -2.23 16.31 -2.55
C ILE A 71 -2.85 16.69 -1.19
N PRO A 72 -2.76 17.96 -0.77
CA PRO A 72 -3.42 18.41 0.45
C PRO A 72 -4.94 18.24 0.36
N GLY A 73 -5.59 18.03 1.51
CA GLY A 73 -7.04 17.84 1.58
C GLY A 73 -7.50 16.39 1.62
N LEU A 74 -6.60 15.41 1.51
CA LEU A 74 -6.94 13.99 1.63
C LEU A 74 -7.09 13.58 3.09
N HIS A 75 -8.26 13.03 3.43
CA HIS A 75 -8.47 12.26 4.66
C HIS A 75 -7.78 10.90 4.55
N GLN A 76 -7.28 10.39 5.66
CA GLN A 76 -6.67 9.05 5.72
C GLN A 76 -7.35 8.20 6.78
N LEU A 77 -7.70 6.97 6.41
CA LEU A 77 -8.20 5.96 7.33
C LEU A 77 -7.33 4.71 7.22
N ASN A 78 -6.78 4.28 8.36
CA ASN A 78 -5.89 3.12 8.45
C ASN A 78 -6.66 1.94 9.04
N GLU A 79 -6.51 0.78 8.42
CA GLU A 79 -7.06 -0.48 8.88
C GLU A 79 -5.95 -1.54 8.93
N ILE A 80 -5.76 -2.14 10.10
CA ILE A 80 -4.80 -3.22 10.31
C ILE A 80 -5.56 -4.51 10.56
N ASN A 81 -5.29 -5.52 9.73
CA ASN A 81 -5.89 -6.84 9.80
C ASN A 81 -4.81 -7.92 9.84
N CYS A 82 -5.14 -9.10 10.33
CA CYS A 82 -4.31 -10.29 10.22
C CYS A 82 -4.99 -11.31 9.32
N LEU A 83 -4.26 -11.82 8.35
CA LEU A 83 -4.70 -12.91 7.48
C LEU A 83 -4.15 -14.23 8.03
N ASN A 84 -5.03 -15.22 8.22
CA ASN A 84 -4.61 -16.57 8.57
C ASN A 84 -4.25 -17.32 7.29
N LYS A 85 -3.01 -17.75 7.16
CA LYS A 85 -2.59 -18.64 6.09
C LYS A 85 -2.54 -20.06 6.64
N ILE A 86 -3.57 -20.86 6.31
CA ILE A 86 -3.58 -22.29 6.62
C ILE A 86 -2.68 -22.97 5.57
N ASN A 87 -1.47 -23.36 5.97
CA ASN A 87 -0.63 -24.21 5.15
C ASN A 87 -0.88 -25.67 5.56
N SER A 88 -1.71 -26.40 4.80
CA SER A 88 -1.83 -27.84 4.93
C SER A 88 -0.69 -28.50 4.15
N TYR A 89 0.26 -29.12 4.82
CA TYR A 89 1.28 -29.95 4.20
C TYR A 89 0.88 -31.42 4.38
N GLU A 90 0.72 -32.15 3.27
CA GLU A 90 0.66 -33.59 3.29
C GLU A 90 2.08 -34.15 3.40
N ILE A 91 2.44 -34.73 4.55
CA ILE A 91 3.69 -35.46 4.69
C ILE A 91 3.44 -36.87 4.17
N LYS A 92 3.92 -37.17 2.95
CA LYS A 92 3.96 -38.54 2.42
C LYS A 92 5.14 -39.26 3.07
N ASN A 93 4.89 -40.05 4.09
CA ASN A 93 5.85 -41.00 4.60
C ASN A 93 6.02 -42.18 3.63
N ASN A 94 7.20 -42.32 3.04
CA ASN A 94 7.55 -43.37 2.05
C ASN A 94 7.70 -44.78 2.64
N ASN A 95 7.23 -45.05 3.85
CA ASN A 95 7.31 -46.38 4.46
C ASN A 95 5.91 -46.88 4.84
N ASN A 96 5.41 -47.80 4.00
CA ASN A 96 4.37 -48.81 4.25
C ASN A 96 3.15 -48.47 5.11
N ASN A 97 2.03 -48.24 4.42
CA ASN A 97 0.66 -48.68 4.82
C ASN A 97 -0.01 -48.14 6.05
N GLU A 98 0.30 -46.95 6.53
CA GLU A 98 -0.64 -46.19 7.35
C GLU A 98 -0.59 -44.72 6.95
N ILE A 99 -1.70 -44.21 6.33
CA ILE A 99 -1.88 -42.80 6.04
C ILE A 99 -2.28 -42.15 7.36
N GLU A 100 -1.31 -41.81 8.18
CA GLU A 100 -1.54 -40.83 9.24
C GLU A 100 -1.54 -39.45 8.57
N ASN A 101 -2.73 -38.91 8.36
CA ASN A 101 -2.93 -37.52 7.95
C ASN A 101 -2.52 -36.59 9.10
N ASN A 102 -1.23 -36.44 9.34
CA ASN A 102 -0.72 -35.40 10.22
C ASN A 102 -0.79 -34.08 9.45
N ILE A 103 -1.96 -33.43 9.49
CA ILE A 103 -2.13 -32.06 9.02
C ILE A 103 -1.45 -31.17 10.06
N ILE A 104 -0.22 -30.75 9.79
CA ILE A 104 0.42 -29.71 10.59
C ILE A 104 -0.18 -28.38 10.12
N ASN A 105 -1.16 -27.89 10.88
CA ASN A 105 -1.70 -26.55 10.71
C ASN A 105 -0.68 -25.56 11.29
N ASP A 106 0.20 -25.04 10.45
CA ASP A 106 1.04 -23.89 10.82
C ASP A 106 0.23 -22.62 10.57
N ASP A 107 -0.56 -22.20 11.57
CA ASP A 107 -1.39 -21.01 11.53
C ASP A 107 -0.49 -19.75 11.56
N LYS A 108 0.09 -19.41 10.43
CA LYS A 108 0.90 -18.20 10.31
C LYS A 108 0.01 -16.98 10.11
N MET A 109 -0.03 -16.12 11.11
CA MET A 109 -0.69 -14.83 11.02
C MET A 109 0.14 -13.86 10.17
N ILE A 110 -0.46 -13.30 9.13
CA ILE A 110 0.17 -12.36 8.21
C ILE A 110 -0.47 -10.99 8.42
N PRO A 111 0.26 -10.00 8.94
CA PRO A 111 -0.28 -8.66 9.10
C PRO A 111 -0.50 -7.99 7.74
N ARG A 112 -1.64 -7.32 7.60
CA ARG A 112 -2.02 -6.49 6.46
C ARG A 112 -2.34 -5.09 6.94
N LEU A 113 -1.80 -4.08 6.26
CA LEU A 113 -2.21 -2.69 6.40
C LEU A 113 -2.96 -2.27 5.14
N SER A 114 -4.13 -1.64 5.32
CA SER A 114 -4.86 -0.94 4.27
C SER A 114 -5.00 0.52 4.67
N ILE A 115 -4.66 1.43 3.76
CA ILE A 115 -4.80 2.89 3.93
C ILE A 115 -5.77 3.39 2.86
N LYS A 116 -6.91 3.92 3.30
CA LYS A 116 -7.88 4.62 2.44
C LYS A 116 -7.53 6.11 2.45
N LEU A 117 -7.23 6.65 1.28
CA LEU A 117 -7.05 8.08 1.02
C LEU A 117 -8.27 8.60 0.28
N THR A 118 -8.92 9.66 0.78
CA THR A 118 -10.18 10.13 0.20
C THR A 118 -10.39 11.63 0.38
N PHE A 119 -11.00 12.27 -0.64
CA PHE A 119 -11.56 13.64 -0.54
C PHE A 119 -12.96 13.63 0.05
N ILE A 120 -13.64 12.47 0.07
CA ILE A 120 -14.98 12.37 0.66
C ILE A 120 -14.86 12.52 2.17
N GLU A 121 -15.66 13.41 2.74
CA GLU A 121 -15.72 13.63 4.17
C GLU A 121 -16.13 12.35 4.90
N PRO A 122 -15.28 11.77 5.77
CA PRO A 122 -15.61 10.56 6.51
C PRO A 122 -16.77 10.79 7.48
N SER A 123 -17.53 9.74 7.76
CA SER A 123 -18.60 9.77 8.75
C SER A 123 -18.04 10.10 10.15
N LYS A 124 -18.94 10.47 11.07
CA LYS A 124 -18.54 10.74 12.45
C LYS A 124 -17.88 9.54 13.11
N GLU A 125 -18.43 8.35 12.86
CA GLU A 125 -17.89 7.08 13.38
C GLU A 125 -16.50 6.77 12.81
N GLU A 126 -16.28 7.00 11.50
CA GLU A 126 -14.96 6.84 10.87
C GLU A 126 -13.93 7.82 11.46
N LYS A 127 -14.31 9.04 11.81
CA LYS A 127 -13.42 10.04 12.42
C LYS A 127 -13.07 9.74 13.87
N GLU A 128 -13.94 9.03 14.59
CA GLU A 128 -13.68 8.57 15.96
C GLU A 128 -12.76 7.33 15.99
N ASN A 129 -12.50 6.70 14.85
CA ASN A 129 -11.58 5.57 14.74
C ASN A 129 -10.13 6.01 14.98
N LEU A 130 -9.39 5.23 15.76
CA LEU A 130 -7.95 5.48 16.05
C LEU A 130 -7.07 5.52 14.78
N GLY A 131 -7.50 4.89 13.70
CA GLY A 131 -6.81 4.90 12.41
C GLY A 131 -7.06 6.14 11.56
N TYR A 132 -7.94 7.05 11.98
CA TYR A 132 -8.24 8.26 11.23
C TYR A 132 -7.15 9.33 11.40
N GLN A 133 -6.80 9.97 10.28
CA GLN A 133 -5.97 11.16 10.25
C GLN A 133 -6.65 12.25 9.41
N LYS A 134 -6.70 13.46 9.97
CA LYS A 134 -7.24 14.62 9.26
C LYS A 134 -6.38 14.98 8.03
N PRO A 135 -6.99 15.67 7.03
CA PRO A 135 -6.24 16.18 5.89
C PRO A 135 -5.17 17.18 6.31
N LEU A 136 -4.06 17.21 5.58
CA LEU A 136 -3.10 18.29 5.66
C LEU A 136 -3.67 19.51 4.91
N ASN A 137 -3.49 20.70 5.49
CA ASN A 137 -3.71 21.93 4.73
C ASN A 137 -2.44 22.28 3.91
N ILE A 138 -2.56 23.24 2.98
CA ILE A 138 -1.47 23.63 2.08
C ILE A 138 -0.25 24.15 2.85
N LEU A 139 -0.45 24.88 3.96
CA LEU A 139 0.67 25.40 4.76
C LEU A 139 1.41 24.28 5.48
N GLU A 140 0.69 23.33 6.08
CA GLU A 140 1.28 22.15 6.72
C GLU A 140 2.10 21.31 5.72
N ALA A 141 1.53 21.02 4.54
CA ALA A 141 2.23 20.30 3.48
C ALA A 141 3.52 21.01 3.03
N ASN A 142 3.48 22.32 2.85
CA ASN A 142 4.65 23.12 2.46
C ASN A 142 5.74 23.15 3.55
N LEU A 143 5.34 23.21 4.82
CA LEU A 143 6.29 23.16 5.95
C LEU A 143 7.01 21.80 5.99
N ILE A 144 6.29 20.71 5.85
CA ILE A 144 6.86 19.35 5.83
C ILE A 144 7.85 19.21 4.66
N ASN A 145 7.50 19.70 3.47
CA ASN A 145 8.39 19.69 2.32
C ASN A 145 9.70 20.46 2.59
N LYS A 146 9.60 21.67 3.16
CA LYS A 146 10.80 22.46 3.50
C LYS A 146 11.72 21.76 4.50
N CYS A 147 11.15 21.13 5.54
CA CYS A 147 11.94 20.39 6.51
C CYS A 147 12.71 19.22 5.88
N ARG A 148 12.10 18.51 4.93
CA ARG A 148 12.75 17.40 4.21
C ARG A 148 13.89 17.87 3.29
N TYR A 149 13.75 19.03 2.63
CA TYR A 149 14.81 19.60 1.80
C TYR A 149 16.03 20.05 2.64
N ASN A 150 15.83 20.56 3.85
CA ASN A 150 16.91 21.00 4.71
C ASN A 150 17.73 19.82 5.27
N ILE A 151 17.09 18.70 5.62
CA ILE A 151 17.78 17.49 6.10
C ILE A 151 18.71 16.92 5.03
N ASN A 152 18.34 16.99 3.76
CA ASN A 152 19.16 16.46 2.67
C ASN A 152 20.34 17.38 2.28
N ASN A 153 20.37 18.63 2.75
CA ASN A 153 21.45 19.58 2.45
C ASN A 153 22.46 19.74 3.57
N GLU A 154 22.19 19.25 4.78
CA GLU A 154 23.12 19.33 5.92
C GLU A 154 24.16 18.19 5.95
N ASP A 155 23.98 17.13 5.14
CA ASP A 155 24.91 15.99 5.07
C ASP A 155 26.07 16.18 4.05
N TYR A 156 26.27 17.40 3.49
CA TYR A 156 27.30 17.69 2.47
C TYR A 156 28.21 18.89 2.80
N GLU A 157 28.38 19.27 4.08
CA GLU A 157 29.47 20.20 4.51
C GLU A 157 30.53 19.51 5.36
#